data_2f33adfd83da0d5a26eef50997cdcd06
#
_entry.id   2f33adfd83da0d5a26eef50997cdcd06
#
_cell.length_a   1.000
_cell.length_b   1.000
_cell.length_c   1.000
_cell.angle_alpha   90.00
_cell.angle_beta   90.00
_cell.angle_gamma   90.00
#
_symmetry.space_group_name_H-M   'P 1'
#
loop_
_entity.id
_entity.type
_entity.pdbx_description
1 polymer ?
#
loop_
_entity_poly.entity_id
_entity_poly.type
_entity_poly.pdbx_seq_one_letter_code
_entity_poly.pdbx_strand_id
1 'polypeptide(L)'
;MKLRRYGPYVVIGVACGVLLSFSRINPYGGQITLPELVFQLSGSRGEFAMGLHYSAMVDFGFLLLPMFLYQFYGGIQLYRQFCVASVYVFSRTTNRVKWYFTELWGLCKGLLVLQVFLQSAILLVAVLRWDVVWTTEGWILLGVHVLLFTLWTFAMAIGVNLLALVWGSSTGFLVVFALQSAMLAALCMGQGVEPPSPLLDWLMLLDPVTRLVLGWQSGGIFGLEGVLPAAYGHVLNLSGSLLLVAMMTAAVVVLGLVVIQKKDILVSNLETGGV
;
A
#
# COMPACT_ATOMS: atom_id res chain seq x y z
N MET A 1 19.57 -16.03 13.75
CA MET A 1 19.08 -16.31 12.38
C MET A 1 17.77 -15.59 11.99
N LYS A 2 16.88 -15.19 12.92
CA LYS A 2 15.58 -14.51 12.61
C LYS A 2 15.73 -13.06 12.12
N LEU A 3 16.71 -12.29 12.61
CA LEU A 3 16.89 -10.89 12.20
C LEU A 3 17.26 -10.72 10.71
N ARG A 4 17.99 -11.65 10.13
CA ARG A 4 18.43 -11.60 8.71
C ARG A 4 17.24 -11.63 7.73
N ARG A 5 16.10 -12.16 8.14
CA ARG A 5 14.87 -12.23 7.33
C ARG A 5 14.21 -10.85 7.14
N TYR A 6 14.34 -9.95 8.11
CA TYR A 6 13.69 -8.64 8.07
C TYR A 6 14.61 -7.52 7.56
N GLY A 7 15.91 -7.80 7.38
CA GLY A 7 16.89 -6.83 6.90
C GLY A 7 16.46 -6.07 5.62
N PRO A 8 15.99 -6.75 4.57
CA PRO A 8 15.53 -6.08 3.36
C PRO A 8 14.38 -5.10 3.60
N TYR A 9 13.42 -5.44 4.47
CA TYR A 9 12.29 -4.55 4.79
C TYR A 9 12.75 -3.28 5.53
N VAL A 10 13.77 -3.41 6.39
CA VAL A 10 14.40 -2.26 7.07
C VAL A 10 15.07 -1.35 6.05
N VAL A 11 15.89 -1.91 5.16
CA VAL A 11 16.60 -1.15 4.13
C VAL A 11 15.63 -0.44 3.19
N ILE A 12 14.61 -1.15 2.70
CA ILE A 12 13.56 -0.58 1.83
C ILE A 12 12.82 0.54 2.58
N GLY A 13 12.42 0.30 3.84
CA GLY A 13 11.71 1.28 4.65
C GLY A 13 12.50 2.57 4.82
N VAL A 14 13.76 2.47 5.25
CA VAL A 14 14.64 3.63 5.44
C VAL A 14 14.90 4.36 4.12
N ALA A 15 15.29 3.64 3.07
CA ALA A 15 15.59 4.25 1.77
C ALA A 15 14.37 4.98 1.19
N CYS A 16 13.20 4.33 1.19
CA CYS A 16 11.97 4.96 0.73
C CYS A 16 11.53 6.12 1.61
N GLY A 17 11.69 6.01 2.94
CA GLY A 17 11.34 7.10 3.86
C GLY A 17 12.17 8.35 3.62
N VAL A 18 13.47 8.20 3.44
CA VAL A 18 14.38 9.30 3.06
C VAL A 18 13.99 9.88 1.71
N LEU A 19 13.78 9.03 0.69
CA LEU A 19 13.41 9.47 -0.66
C LEU A 19 12.09 10.26 -0.65
N LEU A 20 11.05 9.75 0.01
CA LEU A 20 9.75 10.42 0.13
C LEU A 20 9.87 11.76 0.86
N SER A 21 10.67 11.83 1.92
CA SER A 21 10.88 13.07 2.65
C SER A 21 11.52 14.16 1.77
N PHE A 22 12.49 13.81 0.94
CA PHE A 22 13.13 14.77 0.04
C PHE A 22 12.28 15.15 -1.18
N SER A 23 11.43 14.23 -1.66
CA SER A 23 10.60 14.48 -2.85
C SER A 23 9.28 15.16 -2.54
N ARG A 24 8.74 14.98 -1.32
CA ARG A 24 7.37 15.38 -0.98
C ARG A 24 7.28 16.56 -0.02
N ILE A 25 8.21 16.68 0.92
CA ILE A 25 8.14 17.74 1.91
C ILE A 25 8.72 19.01 1.29
N ASN A 26 8.05 20.14 1.54
CA ASN A 26 8.44 21.44 1.03
C ASN A 26 9.96 21.70 1.23
N PRO A 27 10.73 22.04 0.16
CA PRO A 27 12.18 22.20 0.25
C PRO A 27 12.65 23.47 0.99
N TYR A 28 11.76 24.45 1.20
CA TYR A 28 12.14 25.77 1.70
C TYR A 28 12.37 25.85 3.21
N GLY A 29 12.15 24.77 3.95
CA GLY A 29 12.30 24.78 5.42
C GLY A 29 11.19 25.57 6.13
N GLY A 30 11.37 25.79 7.43
CA GLY A 30 10.43 26.55 8.24
C GLY A 30 9.65 25.68 9.20
N GLN A 31 8.54 26.21 9.72
CA GLN A 31 7.65 25.49 10.63
C GLN A 31 6.63 24.67 9.85
N ILE A 32 6.46 23.41 10.23
CA ILE A 32 5.46 22.51 9.65
C ILE A 32 4.68 21.83 10.76
N THR A 33 3.36 21.71 10.59
CA THR A 33 2.55 20.92 11.52
C THR A 33 2.55 19.45 11.14
N LEU A 34 2.40 18.55 12.12
CA LEU A 34 2.35 17.12 11.83
C LEU A 34 1.21 16.72 10.87
N PRO A 35 -0.02 17.29 10.94
CA PRO A 35 -1.05 17.05 9.93
C PRO A 35 -0.63 17.46 8.52
N GLU A 36 -0.02 18.64 8.34
CA GLU A 36 0.50 19.09 7.06
C GLU A 36 1.54 18.12 6.50
N LEU A 37 2.47 17.67 7.34
CA LEU A 37 3.46 16.67 6.96
C LEU A 37 2.79 15.41 6.42
N VAL A 38 1.77 14.90 7.10
CA VAL A 38 1.04 13.70 6.68
C VAL A 38 0.27 13.93 5.37
N PHE A 39 -0.33 15.11 5.18
CA PHE A 39 -0.99 15.46 3.91
C PHE A 39 0.00 15.54 2.76
N GLN A 40 1.15 16.16 2.93
CA GLN A 40 2.19 16.20 1.91
C GLN A 40 2.68 14.80 1.54
N LEU A 41 2.81 13.90 2.51
CA LEU A 41 3.20 12.50 2.29
C LEU A 41 2.13 11.66 1.60
N SER A 42 0.84 11.89 1.92
CA SER A 42 -0.28 11.12 1.37
C SER A 42 -0.80 11.64 0.02
N GLY A 43 -0.26 12.76 -0.44
CA GLY A 43 -0.78 13.52 -1.57
C GLY A 43 -1.87 14.51 -1.16
N SER A 44 -1.61 15.80 -1.39
CA SER A 44 -2.61 16.86 -1.20
C SER A 44 -3.25 17.21 -2.54
N ARG A 45 -4.52 17.63 -2.51
CA ARG A 45 -5.25 18.00 -3.73
C ARG A 45 -4.71 19.30 -4.37
N GLY A 46 -4.14 20.21 -3.58
CA GLY A 46 -3.62 21.49 -4.04
C GLY A 46 -2.43 21.39 -4.99
N GLU A 47 -1.63 20.33 -4.86
CA GLU A 47 -0.45 20.12 -5.70
C GLU A 47 -0.81 19.72 -7.13
N PHE A 48 -2.02 19.19 -7.36
CA PHE A 48 -2.46 18.67 -8.66
C PHE A 48 -3.28 19.65 -9.50
N ALA A 49 -3.67 20.78 -8.93
CA ALA A 49 -4.48 21.80 -9.64
C ALA A 49 -3.73 22.47 -10.81
N MET A 50 -2.44 22.24 -10.98
CA MET A 50 -1.61 22.87 -11.99
C MET A 50 -1.41 22.09 -13.30
N GLY A 51 -2.28 21.16 -13.66
CA GLY A 51 -2.49 20.82 -15.07
C GLY A 51 -1.48 19.90 -15.78
N LEU A 52 -0.55 19.25 -15.07
CA LEU A 52 0.38 18.29 -15.68
C LEU A 52 0.09 16.88 -15.18
N HIS A 53 -0.77 16.14 -15.88
CA HIS A 53 -1.11 14.76 -15.57
C HIS A 53 0.10 13.83 -15.39
N TYR A 54 1.19 14.08 -16.10
CA TYR A 54 2.42 13.29 -16.01
C TYR A 54 3.18 13.49 -14.69
N SER A 55 3.24 14.74 -14.20
CA SER A 55 3.88 15.00 -12.90
C SER A 55 3.14 14.33 -11.75
N ALA A 56 1.81 14.37 -11.77
CA ALA A 56 0.96 13.70 -10.81
C ALA A 56 1.20 12.17 -10.82
N MET A 57 1.33 11.58 -12.00
CA MET A 57 1.58 10.15 -12.14
C MET A 57 2.94 9.73 -11.56
N VAL A 58 3.97 10.55 -11.77
CA VAL A 58 5.30 10.34 -11.20
C VAL A 58 5.24 10.49 -9.67
N ASP A 59 4.59 11.52 -9.18
CA ASP A 59 4.46 11.80 -7.74
C ASP A 59 3.73 10.69 -6.99
N PHE A 60 2.60 10.22 -7.51
CA PHE A 60 1.90 9.08 -6.93
C PHE A 60 2.67 7.77 -7.12
N GLY A 61 3.42 7.63 -8.20
CA GLY A 61 4.35 6.52 -8.39
C GLY A 61 5.39 6.45 -7.26
N PHE A 62 5.95 7.59 -6.86
CA PHE A 62 6.84 7.67 -5.69
C PHE A 62 6.13 7.33 -4.39
N LEU A 63 4.90 7.77 -4.20
CA LEU A 63 4.10 7.44 -3.03
C LEU A 63 3.87 5.93 -2.91
N LEU A 64 3.57 5.26 -4.01
CA LEU A 64 3.32 3.82 -4.05
C LEU A 64 4.61 2.97 -4.11
N LEU A 65 5.77 3.59 -4.30
CA LEU A 65 7.05 2.90 -4.43
C LEU A 65 7.36 1.92 -3.28
N PRO A 66 7.18 2.28 -1.99
CA PRO A 66 7.41 1.33 -0.90
C PRO A 66 6.51 0.09 -0.99
N MET A 67 5.27 0.27 -1.47
CA MET A 67 4.31 -0.82 -1.67
C MET A 67 4.75 -1.74 -2.79
N PHE A 68 5.17 -1.20 -3.94
CA PHE A 68 5.67 -2.00 -5.05
C PHE A 68 6.91 -2.80 -4.68
N LEU A 69 7.86 -2.17 -3.96
CA LEU A 69 9.05 -2.86 -3.49
C LEU A 69 8.73 -3.97 -2.48
N TYR A 70 7.75 -3.72 -1.59
CA TYR A 70 7.27 -4.75 -0.69
C TYR A 70 6.60 -5.91 -1.44
N GLN A 71 5.76 -5.62 -2.42
CA GLN A 71 5.09 -6.63 -3.25
C GLN A 71 6.09 -7.45 -4.07
N PHE A 72 7.11 -6.81 -4.62
CA PHE A 72 8.17 -7.49 -5.34
C PHE A 72 8.92 -8.49 -4.45
N TYR A 73 9.24 -8.11 -3.21
CA TYR A 73 10.01 -8.95 -2.30
C TYR A 73 9.13 -9.98 -1.56
N GLY A 74 7.97 -9.55 -1.06
CA GLY A 74 7.03 -10.37 -0.26
C GLY A 74 5.98 -11.11 -1.08
N GLY A 75 5.67 -10.62 -2.28
CA GLY A 75 4.56 -11.11 -3.11
C GLY A 75 4.74 -12.52 -3.67
N ILE A 76 5.94 -13.11 -3.59
CA ILE A 76 6.19 -14.50 -4.02
C ILE A 76 6.46 -15.46 -2.87
N GLN A 77 6.32 -15.00 -1.62
CA GLN A 77 6.68 -15.82 -0.45
C GLN A 77 5.81 -17.07 -0.32
N LEU A 78 4.48 -16.93 -0.45
CA LEU A 78 3.54 -18.06 -0.42
C LEU A 78 3.75 -19.00 -1.61
N TYR A 79 3.94 -18.42 -2.80
CA TYR A 79 4.21 -19.19 -4.01
C TYR A 79 5.45 -20.07 -3.86
N ARG A 80 6.56 -19.51 -3.40
CA ARG A 80 7.80 -20.28 -3.20
C ARG A 80 7.63 -21.42 -2.21
N GLN A 81 6.87 -21.23 -1.15
CA GLN A 81 6.63 -22.30 -0.17
C GLN A 81 5.62 -23.34 -0.66
N PHE A 82 4.59 -22.90 -1.37
CA PHE A 82 3.53 -23.78 -1.83
C PHE A 82 3.94 -24.58 -3.07
N CYS A 83 4.62 -23.97 -4.05
CA CYS A 83 4.97 -24.62 -5.30
C CYS A 83 6.38 -25.24 -5.30
N VAL A 84 7.36 -24.55 -4.69
CA VAL A 84 8.77 -24.99 -4.75
C VAL A 84 9.14 -25.89 -3.58
N ALA A 85 8.64 -25.58 -2.38
CA ALA A 85 8.94 -26.34 -1.16
C ALA A 85 7.80 -27.24 -0.68
N SER A 86 6.77 -27.46 -1.50
CA SER A 86 5.52 -28.14 -1.11
C SER A 86 5.72 -29.50 -0.47
N VAL A 87 6.59 -30.33 -1.03
CA VAL A 87 6.87 -31.69 -0.50
C VAL A 87 7.42 -31.61 0.93
N TYR A 88 8.34 -30.67 1.21
CA TYR A 88 8.92 -30.52 2.54
C TYR A 88 7.98 -29.89 3.55
N VAL A 89 7.14 -28.95 3.10
CA VAL A 89 6.21 -28.22 3.96
C VAL A 89 5.02 -29.11 4.32
N PHE A 90 4.38 -29.75 3.35
CA PHE A 90 3.14 -30.50 3.55
C PHE A 90 3.36 -31.95 4.01
N SER A 91 4.58 -32.49 3.88
CA SER A 91 4.94 -33.75 4.59
C SER A 91 4.94 -33.57 6.12
N ARG A 92 5.17 -32.35 6.60
CA ARG A 92 5.21 -32.02 8.04
C ARG A 92 3.96 -31.34 8.56
N THR A 93 3.17 -30.69 7.69
CA THR A 93 2.02 -29.88 8.06
C THR A 93 0.80 -30.31 7.25
N THR A 94 -0.05 -31.14 7.83
CA THR A 94 -1.28 -31.64 7.18
C THR A 94 -2.37 -30.55 7.10
N ASN A 95 -2.33 -29.53 7.98
CA ASN A 95 -3.34 -28.49 8.05
C ASN A 95 -2.94 -27.27 7.21
N ARG A 96 -3.44 -27.21 5.95
CA ARG A 96 -3.20 -26.13 5.00
C ARG A 96 -3.70 -24.77 5.50
N VAL A 97 -4.80 -24.74 6.24
CA VAL A 97 -5.39 -23.51 6.79
C VAL A 97 -4.45 -22.89 7.82
N LYS A 98 -3.97 -23.69 8.78
CA LYS A 98 -3.02 -23.22 9.79
C LYS A 98 -1.73 -22.71 9.16
N TRP A 99 -1.22 -23.42 8.14
CA TRP A 99 -0.05 -22.98 7.40
C TRP A 99 -0.29 -21.62 6.72
N TYR A 100 -1.41 -21.47 6.01
CA TYR A 100 -1.76 -20.23 5.33
C TYR A 100 -1.76 -19.04 6.28
N PHE A 101 -2.47 -19.12 7.40
CA PHE A 101 -2.49 -18.02 8.38
C PHE A 101 -1.13 -17.76 9.02
N THR A 102 -0.29 -18.78 9.19
CA THR A 102 1.08 -18.60 9.69
C THR A 102 1.93 -17.80 8.71
N GLU A 103 1.80 -18.06 7.41
CA GLU A 103 2.50 -17.32 6.37
C GLU A 103 1.95 -15.91 6.19
N LEU A 104 0.64 -15.73 6.21
CA LEU A 104 0.03 -14.39 6.22
C LEU A 104 0.54 -13.54 7.40
N TRP A 105 0.65 -14.14 8.59
CA TRP A 105 1.22 -13.47 9.75
C TRP A 105 2.70 -13.12 9.55
N GLY A 106 3.44 -13.96 8.85
CA GLY A 106 4.82 -13.68 8.44
C GLY A 106 4.92 -12.47 7.52
N LEU A 107 4.05 -12.40 6.50
CA LEU A 107 3.94 -11.24 5.60
C LEU A 107 3.53 -9.99 6.37
N CYS A 108 2.50 -10.06 7.20
CA CYS A 108 2.06 -8.91 8.00
C CYS A 108 3.20 -8.33 8.86
N LYS A 109 3.96 -9.20 9.54
CA LYS A 109 5.14 -8.76 10.31
C LYS A 109 6.19 -8.05 9.45
N GLY A 110 6.49 -8.59 8.27
CA GLY A 110 7.43 -7.97 7.34
C GLY A 110 6.98 -6.57 6.93
N LEU A 111 5.69 -6.40 6.66
CA LEU A 111 5.09 -5.13 6.29
C LEU A 111 5.08 -4.14 7.47
N LEU A 112 4.77 -4.59 8.68
CA LEU A 112 4.84 -3.74 9.87
C LEU A 112 6.26 -3.23 10.14
N VAL A 113 7.28 -4.11 9.96
CA VAL A 113 8.68 -3.69 10.06
C VAL A 113 9.00 -2.62 9.02
N LEU A 114 8.61 -2.84 7.76
CA LEU A 114 8.80 -1.84 6.70
C LEU A 114 8.15 -0.51 7.06
N GLN A 115 6.89 -0.51 7.52
CA GLN A 115 6.16 0.72 7.87
C GLN A 115 6.79 1.45 9.06
N VAL A 116 7.21 0.75 10.10
CA VAL A 116 7.89 1.37 11.25
C VAL A 116 9.16 2.09 10.79
N PHE A 117 10.01 1.44 10.00
CA PHE A 117 11.25 2.07 9.53
C PHE A 117 11.00 3.17 8.50
N LEU A 118 9.98 3.03 7.65
CA LEU A 118 9.57 4.06 6.69
C LEU A 118 9.16 5.34 7.43
N GLN A 119 8.21 5.23 8.37
CA GLN A 119 7.70 6.39 9.11
C GLN A 119 8.76 6.99 10.02
N SER A 120 9.58 6.14 10.68
CA SER A 120 10.68 6.64 11.51
C SER A 120 11.70 7.44 10.70
N ALA A 121 12.04 6.99 9.48
CA ALA A 121 12.94 7.72 8.59
C ALA A 121 12.33 9.06 8.13
N ILE A 122 11.04 9.08 7.78
CA ILE A 122 10.33 10.29 7.41
C ILE A 122 10.34 11.30 8.56
N LEU A 123 9.93 10.88 9.76
CA LEU A 123 9.88 11.75 10.93
C LEU A 123 11.28 12.24 11.34
N LEU A 124 12.29 11.39 11.23
CA LEU A 124 13.67 11.79 11.50
C LEU A 124 14.14 12.90 10.54
N VAL A 125 13.90 12.74 9.25
CA VAL A 125 14.27 13.76 8.25
C VAL A 125 13.46 15.03 8.49
N ALA A 126 12.17 14.93 8.83
CA ALA A 126 11.33 16.07 9.15
C ALA A 126 11.89 16.87 10.34
N VAL A 127 12.21 16.22 11.43
CA VAL A 127 12.80 16.88 12.62
C VAL A 127 14.17 17.50 12.35
N LEU A 128 14.95 16.90 11.44
CA LEU A 128 16.29 17.44 11.12
C LEU A 128 16.24 18.68 10.20
N ARG A 129 15.15 18.83 9.42
CA ARG A 129 15.06 19.90 8.40
C ARG A 129 14.05 21.00 8.73
N TRP A 130 13.01 20.71 9.50
CA TRP A 130 11.91 21.62 9.81
C TRP A 130 11.67 21.70 11.31
N ASP A 131 11.07 22.80 11.72
CA ASP A 131 10.55 22.95 13.09
C ASP A 131 9.14 22.31 13.15
N VAL A 132 9.08 21.06 13.60
CA VAL A 132 7.84 20.25 13.56
C VAL A 132 6.99 20.55 14.79
N VAL A 133 5.78 21.04 14.57
CA VAL A 133 4.76 21.21 15.60
C VAL A 133 3.96 19.92 15.75
N TRP A 134 4.14 19.29 16.90
CA TRP A 134 3.46 18.02 17.24
C TRP A 134 2.05 18.29 17.75
N THR A 135 1.05 17.69 17.11
CA THR A 135 -0.36 17.78 17.50
C THR A 135 -0.95 16.38 17.68
N THR A 136 -1.94 16.24 18.55
CA THR A 136 -2.62 14.95 18.78
C THR A 136 -3.33 14.48 17.54
N GLU A 137 -4.00 15.40 16.82
CA GLU A 137 -4.69 15.15 15.57
C GLU A 137 -3.73 14.63 14.50
N GLY A 138 -2.50 15.17 14.46
CA GLY A 138 -1.46 14.70 13.55
C GLY A 138 -1.04 13.25 13.79
N TRP A 139 -0.94 12.83 15.04
CA TRP A 139 -0.65 11.43 15.37
C TRP A 139 -1.79 10.49 15.00
N ILE A 140 -3.04 10.91 15.19
CA ILE A 140 -4.22 10.14 14.74
C ILE A 140 -4.20 10.01 13.23
N LEU A 141 -3.97 11.11 12.51
CA LEU A 141 -3.92 11.14 11.06
C LEU A 141 -2.78 10.26 10.52
N LEU A 142 -1.59 10.32 11.12
CA LEU A 142 -0.47 9.45 10.78
C LEU A 142 -0.83 7.97 10.99
N GLY A 143 -1.47 7.64 12.11
CA GLY A 143 -1.94 6.28 12.40
C GLY A 143 -2.92 5.77 11.34
N VAL A 144 -3.87 6.60 10.93
CA VAL A 144 -4.84 6.28 9.87
C VAL A 144 -4.14 6.09 8.53
N HIS A 145 -3.20 6.98 8.19
CA HIS A 145 -2.38 6.84 6.97
C HIS A 145 -1.64 5.50 6.94
N VAL A 146 -0.90 5.19 8.01
CA VAL A 146 -0.17 3.93 8.14
C VAL A 146 -1.10 2.73 8.02
N LEU A 147 -2.28 2.78 8.64
CA LEU A 147 -3.25 1.69 8.60
C LEU A 147 -3.79 1.46 7.18
N LEU A 148 -4.21 2.52 6.48
CA LEU A 148 -4.70 2.44 5.10
C LEU A 148 -3.64 1.85 4.17
N PHE A 149 -2.42 2.38 4.23
CA PHE A 149 -1.32 1.90 3.41
C PHE A 149 -0.92 0.46 3.73
N THR A 150 -0.94 0.08 5.01
CA THR A 150 -0.64 -1.29 5.44
C THR A 150 -1.69 -2.27 4.92
N LEU A 151 -2.98 -1.98 5.09
CA LEU A 151 -4.07 -2.84 4.63
C LEU A 151 -4.03 -3.02 3.11
N TRP A 152 -3.87 -1.93 2.36
CA TRP A 152 -3.78 -1.96 0.90
C TRP A 152 -2.57 -2.76 0.42
N THR A 153 -1.39 -2.47 0.94
CA THR A 153 -0.16 -3.18 0.57
C THR A 153 -0.26 -4.67 0.89
N PHE A 154 -0.85 -5.01 2.02
CA PHE A 154 -1.07 -6.39 2.43
C PHE A 154 -2.02 -7.12 1.49
N ALA A 155 -3.15 -6.50 1.13
CA ALA A 155 -4.10 -7.05 0.18
C ALA A 155 -3.45 -7.32 -1.19
N MET A 156 -2.68 -6.35 -1.70
CA MET A 156 -1.99 -6.49 -2.98
C MET A 156 -0.89 -7.55 -2.94
N ALA A 157 -0.13 -7.64 -1.85
CA ALA A 157 0.88 -8.68 -1.69
C ALA A 157 0.26 -10.10 -1.65
N ILE A 158 -0.90 -10.26 -1.01
CA ILE A 158 -1.65 -11.52 -1.07
C ILE A 158 -2.13 -11.76 -2.50
N GLY A 159 -2.67 -10.75 -3.17
CA GLY A 159 -3.10 -10.83 -4.57
C GLY A 159 -1.98 -11.33 -5.49
N VAL A 160 -0.78 -10.76 -5.37
CA VAL A 160 0.40 -11.25 -6.12
C VAL A 160 0.66 -12.73 -5.86
N ASN A 161 0.67 -13.14 -4.58
CA ASN A 161 0.91 -14.53 -4.21
C ASN A 161 -0.17 -15.48 -4.77
N LEU A 162 -1.44 -15.09 -4.75
CA LEU A 162 -2.54 -15.90 -5.27
C LEU A 162 -2.48 -16.06 -6.78
N LEU A 163 -2.24 -14.95 -7.48
CA LEU A 163 -2.10 -15.00 -8.94
C LEU A 163 -0.83 -15.75 -9.35
N ALA A 164 0.24 -15.63 -8.56
CA ALA A 164 1.45 -16.42 -8.76
C ALA A 164 1.17 -17.92 -8.63
N LEU A 165 0.32 -18.35 -7.70
CA LEU A 165 -0.10 -19.74 -7.58
C LEU A 165 -0.88 -20.26 -8.80
N VAL A 166 -1.59 -19.37 -9.51
CA VAL A 166 -2.42 -19.75 -10.67
C VAL A 166 -1.64 -19.68 -11.96
N TRP A 167 -0.88 -18.60 -12.19
CA TRP A 167 -0.27 -18.27 -13.48
C TRP A 167 1.27 -18.16 -13.44
N GLY A 168 1.90 -18.43 -12.31
CA GLY A 168 3.34 -18.28 -12.12
C GLY A 168 3.74 -16.93 -11.51
N SER A 169 4.95 -16.88 -10.95
CA SER A 169 5.42 -15.75 -10.14
C SER A 169 5.49 -14.43 -10.90
N SER A 170 6.07 -14.44 -12.11
CA SER A 170 6.22 -13.24 -12.94
C SER A 170 4.88 -12.67 -13.39
N THR A 171 3.96 -13.54 -13.87
CA THR A 171 2.64 -13.12 -14.33
C THR A 171 1.79 -12.59 -13.19
N GLY A 172 1.82 -13.25 -12.02
CA GLY A 172 1.09 -12.77 -10.84
C GLY A 172 1.50 -11.38 -10.40
N PHE A 173 2.81 -11.09 -10.38
CA PHE A 173 3.32 -9.75 -10.09
C PHE A 173 2.90 -8.72 -11.15
N LEU A 174 3.10 -9.05 -12.44
CA LEU A 174 2.78 -8.13 -13.54
C LEU A 174 1.29 -7.75 -13.56
N VAL A 175 0.38 -8.69 -13.35
CA VAL A 175 -1.06 -8.41 -13.34
C VAL A 175 -1.44 -7.48 -12.20
N VAL A 176 -0.96 -7.71 -10.98
CA VAL A 176 -1.27 -6.83 -9.84
C VAL A 176 -0.63 -5.46 -10.01
N PHE A 177 0.60 -5.41 -10.53
CA PHE A 177 1.28 -4.15 -10.82
C PHE A 177 0.54 -3.36 -11.90
N ALA A 178 0.12 -4.00 -12.99
CA ALA A 178 -0.65 -3.36 -14.06
C ALA A 178 -2.02 -2.86 -13.55
N LEU A 179 -2.69 -3.63 -12.68
CA LEU A 179 -3.95 -3.21 -12.06
C LEU A 179 -3.76 -1.95 -11.22
N GLN A 180 -2.75 -1.91 -10.34
CA GLN A 180 -2.46 -0.73 -9.51
C GLN A 180 -2.04 0.47 -10.36
N SER A 181 -1.28 0.24 -11.44
CA SER A 181 -0.89 1.31 -12.37
C SER A 181 -2.09 1.86 -13.14
N ALA A 182 -3.05 1.01 -13.52
CA ALA A 182 -4.30 1.44 -14.15
C ALA A 182 -5.17 2.26 -13.19
N MET A 183 -5.29 1.84 -11.93
CA MET A 183 -5.98 2.60 -10.87
C MET A 183 -5.31 3.96 -10.66
N LEU A 184 -3.99 4.00 -10.59
CA LEU A 184 -3.23 5.25 -10.49
C LEU A 184 -3.46 6.15 -11.71
N ALA A 185 -3.47 5.60 -12.92
CA ALA A 185 -3.75 6.35 -14.13
C ALA A 185 -5.18 6.93 -14.12
N ALA A 186 -6.18 6.14 -13.68
CA ALA A 186 -7.55 6.61 -13.53
C ALA A 186 -7.65 7.78 -12.55
N LEU A 187 -6.98 7.68 -11.40
CA LEU A 187 -6.85 8.76 -10.43
C LEU A 187 -6.29 10.04 -11.09
N CYS A 188 -5.17 9.93 -11.80
CA CYS A 188 -4.52 11.08 -12.43
C CYS A 188 -5.36 11.69 -13.56
N MET A 189 -6.09 10.88 -14.33
CA MET A 189 -7.00 11.36 -15.38
C MET A 189 -8.21 12.08 -14.79
N GLY A 190 -8.72 11.62 -13.64
CA GLY A 190 -9.86 12.22 -12.96
C GLY A 190 -9.63 13.63 -12.46
N GLN A 191 -8.38 14.00 -12.22
CA GLN A 191 -8.03 15.29 -11.62
C GLN A 191 -8.09 16.50 -12.56
N GLY A 192 -8.01 16.29 -13.85
CA GLY A 192 -7.88 17.37 -14.84
C GLY A 192 -9.17 17.73 -15.59
N VAL A 193 -10.27 17.04 -15.31
CA VAL A 193 -11.53 17.22 -16.06
C VAL A 193 -12.51 18.04 -15.23
N GLU A 194 -12.73 19.28 -15.63
CA GLU A 194 -13.82 20.10 -15.08
C GLU A 194 -14.84 20.44 -16.20
N PRO A 195 -16.13 20.14 -16.04
CA PRO A 195 -16.73 19.32 -14.98
C PRO A 195 -16.41 17.83 -15.16
N PRO A 196 -16.21 17.07 -14.08
CA PRO A 196 -15.94 15.64 -14.19
C PRO A 196 -17.14 14.94 -14.82
N SER A 197 -16.85 13.97 -15.71
CA SER A 197 -17.93 13.15 -16.25
C SER A 197 -18.49 12.24 -15.15
N PRO A 198 -19.80 11.96 -15.12
CA PRO A 198 -20.39 11.07 -14.10
C PRO A 198 -19.71 9.70 -14.02
N LEU A 199 -19.23 9.18 -15.14
CA LEU A 199 -18.48 7.92 -15.19
C LEU A 199 -17.14 8.02 -14.47
N LEU A 200 -16.43 9.13 -14.64
CA LEU A 200 -15.14 9.35 -13.99
C LEU A 200 -15.29 9.50 -12.49
N ASP A 201 -16.35 10.17 -12.04
CA ASP A 201 -16.70 10.28 -10.63
C ASP A 201 -16.93 8.91 -9.98
N TRP A 202 -17.70 8.06 -10.65
CA TRP A 202 -17.92 6.70 -10.18
C TRP A 202 -16.63 5.89 -10.13
N LEU A 203 -15.76 6.00 -11.15
CA LEU A 203 -14.47 5.33 -11.17
C LEU A 203 -13.60 5.79 -9.99
N MET A 204 -13.53 7.09 -9.73
CA MET A 204 -12.76 7.64 -8.59
C MET A 204 -13.32 7.20 -7.24
N LEU A 205 -14.65 7.10 -7.10
CA LEU A 205 -15.29 6.62 -5.88
C LEU A 205 -15.04 5.12 -5.62
N LEU A 206 -14.93 4.33 -6.68
CA LEU A 206 -14.67 2.89 -6.59
C LEU A 206 -13.18 2.57 -6.50
N ASP A 207 -12.31 3.48 -6.94
CA ASP A 207 -10.87 3.25 -6.97
C ASP A 207 -10.27 3.26 -5.55
N PRO A 208 -9.71 2.14 -5.10
CA PRO A 208 -9.09 2.08 -3.78
C PRO A 208 -7.84 2.95 -3.64
N VAL A 209 -7.13 3.25 -4.73
CA VAL A 209 -5.95 4.12 -4.71
C VAL A 209 -6.34 5.55 -4.37
N THR A 210 -7.47 6.02 -4.89
CA THR A 210 -8.06 7.32 -4.53
C THR A 210 -8.30 7.45 -3.03
N ARG A 211 -8.66 6.36 -2.36
CA ARG A 211 -8.93 6.33 -0.92
C ARG A 211 -7.68 6.38 -0.05
N LEU A 212 -6.50 6.16 -0.63
CA LEU A 212 -5.21 6.33 0.07
C LEU A 212 -4.82 7.81 0.21
N VAL A 213 -5.40 8.67 -0.61
CA VAL A 213 -5.10 10.11 -0.63
C VAL A 213 -5.89 10.82 0.46
N LEU A 214 -5.22 11.18 1.58
CA LEU A 214 -5.89 11.79 2.72
C LEU A 214 -6.41 13.21 2.43
N GLY A 215 -5.77 13.95 1.55
CA GLY A 215 -6.22 15.28 1.15
C GLY A 215 -7.59 15.31 0.45
N TRP A 216 -8.15 14.16 0.08
CA TRP A 216 -9.48 14.03 -0.52
C TRP A 216 -10.53 13.48 0.45
N GLN A 217 -10.12 13.15 1.66
CA GLN A 217 -11.01 12.64 2.69
C GLN A 217 -11.67 13.79 3.44
N SER A 218 -12.93 13.65 3.73
CA SER A 218 -13.68 14.50 4.66
C SER A 218 -13.85 13.80 5.99
N GLY A 219 -14.30 14.52 7.00
CA GLY A 219 -14.49 14.04 8.37
C GLY A 219 -15.10 12.65 8.52
N GLY A 220 -15.32 12.22 9.75
CA GLY A 220 -15.91 10.91 10.08
C GLY A 220 -15.09 10.05 11.04
N ILE A 221 -13.93 10.54 11.49
CA ILE A 221 -13.20 9.96 12.63
C ILE A 221 -13.14 11.00 13.74
N PHE A 222 -13.55 10.60 14.95
CA PHE A 222 -13.49 11.42 16.13
C PHE A 222 -12.08 12.00 16.36
N GLY A 223 -11.98 13.30 16.58
CA GLY A 223 -10.72 14.01 16.81
C GLY A 223 -10.02 14.54 15.54
N LEU A 224 -10.57 14.35 14.34
CA LEU A 224 -10.05 14.95 13.10
C LEU A 224 -10.98 16.01 12.51
N GLU A 225 -12.00 16.44 13.28
CA GLU A 225 -12.92 17.50 12.90
C GLU A 225 -12.15 18.83 12.78
N GLY A 226 -12.14 19.40 11.60
CA GLY A 226 -11.43 20.65 11.30
C GLY A 226 -9.97 20.51 10.83
N VAL A 227 -9.37 19.33 10.88
CA VAL A 227 -8.03 19.07 10.33
C VAL A 227 -8.09 18.61 8.88
N LEU A 228 -9.11 17.79 8.56
CA LEU A 228 -9.33 17.34 7.19
C LEU A 228 -9.82 18.51 6.33
N PRO A 229 -9.28 18.70 5.11
CA PRO A 229 -9.70 19.78 4.24
C PRO A 229 -11.21 19.66 3.94
N ALA A 230 -11.89 20.80 3.92
CA ALA A 230 -13.28 20.85 3.50
C ALA A 230 -13.40 20.29 2.08
N ALA A 231 -14.31 19.36 1.88
CA ALA A 231 -14.43 18.60 0.65
C ALA A 231 -14.64 19.49 -0.59
N TYR A 232 -13.78 19.39 -1.55
CA TYR A 232 -14.00 19.89 -2.89
C TYR A 232 -14.66 18.80 -3.75
N GLY A 233 -15.96 18.89 -3.96
CA GLY A 233 -16.72 18.12 -4.97
C GLY A 233 -16.97 16.64 -4.67
N HIS A 234 -15.97 15.85 -4.34
CA HIS A 234 -16.11 14.43 -4.01
C HIS A 234 -15.87 14.21 -2.51
N VAL A 235 -16.91 13.87 -1.79
CA VAL A 235 -16.83 13.62 -0.34
C VAL A 235 -16.48 12.16 -0.11
N LEU A 236 -15.19 11.85 -0.03
CA LEU A 236 -14.75 10.56 0.50
C LEU A 236 -14.76 10.64 2.02
N ASN A 237 -15.56 9.79 2.66
CA ASN A 237 -15.55 9.70 4.12
C ASN A 237 -14.39 8.79 4.57
N LEU A 238 -13.56 9.29 5.49
CA LEU A 238 -12.38 8.58 5.99
C LEU A 238 -12.73 7.23 6.63
N SER A 239 -13.79 7.17 7.43
CA SER A 239 -14.26 5.91 8.00
C SER A 239 -14.76 4.93 6.94
N GLY A 240 -15.46 5.41 5.92
CA GLY A 240 -15.89 4.62 4.77
C GLY A 240 -14.72 4.09 3.95
N SER A 241 -13.66 4.88 3.81
CA SER A 241 -12.43 4.46 3.12
C SER A 241 -11.69 3.37 3.88
N LEU A 242 -11.55 3.50 5.20
CA LEU A 242 -10.98 2.46 6.06
C LEU A 242 -11.79 1.16 5.99
N LEU A 243 -13.12 1.26 6.09
CA LEU A 243 -14.00 0.10 6.00
C LEU A 243 -13.88 -0.60 4.64
N LEU A 244 -13.88 0.14 3.54
CA LEU A 244 -13.76 -0.43 2.20
C LEU A 244 -12.43 -1.15 2.01
N VAL A 245 -11.31 -0.52 2.36
CA VAL A 245 -9.98 -1.13 2.23
C VAL A 245 -9.85 -2.37 3.14
N ALA A 246 -10.41 -2.31 4.36
CA ALA A 246 -10.45 -3.47 5.25
C ALA A 246 -11.30 -4.62 4.69
N MET A 247 -12.48 -4.34 4.13
CA MET A 247 -13.32 -5.35 3.48
C MET A 247 -12.63 -5.97 2.26
N MET A 248 -11.96 -5.17 1.43
CA MET A 248 -11.17 -5.68 0.30
C MET A 248 -10.04 -6.58 0.77
N THR A 249 -9.34 -6.19 1.83
CA THR A 249 -8.27 -7.00 2.43
C THR A 249 -8.84 -8.33 2.94
N ALA A 250 -9.95 -8.31 3.66
CA ALA A 250 -10.62 -9.51 4.14
C ALA A 250 -11.07 -10.42 2.99
N ALA A 251 -11.64 -9.83 1.93
CA ALA A 251 -12.07 -10.59 0.74
C ALA A 251 -10.89 -11.30 0.07
N VAL A 252 -9.75 -10.64 -0.10
CA VAL A 252 -8.54 -11.25 -0.69
C VAL A 252 -7.99 -12.36 0.22
N VAL A 253 -8.02 -12.18 1.54
CA VAL A 253 -7.63 -13.24 2.50
C VAL A 253 -8.54 -14.46 2.38
N VAL A 254 -9.86 -14.26 2.30
CA VAL A 254 -10.84 -15.35 2.15
C VAL A 254 -10.68 -16.05 0.80
N LEU A 255 -10.51 -15.31 -0.28
CA LEU A 255 -10.23 -15.87 -1.61
C LEU A 255 -8.96 -16.73 -1.59
N GLY A 256 -7.92 -16.26 -0.91
CA GLY A 256 -6.69 -17.03 -0.75
C GLY A 256 -6.88 -18.34 0.00
N LEU A 257 -7.70 -18.32 1.04
CA LEU A 257 -8.04 -19.55 1.77
C LEU A 257 -8.73 -20.55 0.86
N VAL A 258 -9.69 -20.12 0.05
CA VAL A 258 -10.42 -20.99 -0.90
C VAL A 258 -9.47 -21.55 -1.97
N VAL A 259 -8.59 -20.71 -2.53
CA VAL A 259 -7.61 -21.15 -3.52
C VAL A 259 -6.69 -22.22 -2.96
N ILE A 260 -6.13 -22.02 -1.77
CA ILE A 260 -5.18 -22.96 -1.16
C ILE A 260 -5.85 -24.28 -0.75
N GLN A 261 -7.13 -24.25 -0.37
CA GLN A 261 -7.86 -25.48 -0.07
C GLN A 261 -8.17 -26.30 -1.31
N LYS A 262 -8.53 -25.65 -2.42
CA LYS A 262 -8.96 -26.32 -3.66
C LYS A 262 -7.81 -26.70 -4.59
N LYS A 263 -6.67 -25.99 -4.51
CA LYS A 263 -5.57 -26.25 -5.42
C LYS A 263 -4.82 -27.50 -5.01
N ASP A 264 -4.68 -28.43 -5.95
CA ASP A 264 -3.85 -29.61 -5.77
C ASP A 264 -2.37 -29.23 -5.70
N ILE A 265 -1.61 -29.97 -4.90
CA ILE A 265 -0.15 -29.81 -4.80
C ILE A 265 0.45 -30.45 -6.06
N LEU A 266 0.37 -29.74 -7.18
CA LEU A 266 1.10 -30.12 -8.37
C LEU A 266 2.55 -29.68 -8.17
N VAL A 267 3.44 -30.64 -8.09
CA VAL A 267 4.87 -30.40 -8.29
C VAL A 267 4.99 -29.98 -9.75
N SER A 268 4.93 -28.68 -10.00
CA SER A 268 5.10 -28.17 -11.36
C SER A 268 6.57 -28.29 -11.75
N ASN A 269 6.92 -29.35 -12.47
CA ASN A 269 8.19 -29.47 -13.18
C ASN A 269 8.38 -28.42 -14.29
N LEU A 270 7.52 -27.39 -14.32
CA LEU A 270 7.48 -26.39 -15.39
C LEU A 270 8.53 -25.29 -15.32
N GLU A 271 9.25 -25.19 -14.20
CA GLU A 271 10.33 -24.17 -14.08
C GLU A 271 11.75 -24.77 -14.13
N THR A 272 11.91 -26.09 -14.33
CA THR A 272 13.24 -26.70 -14.49
C THR A 272 13.76 -26.70 -15.93
N GLY A 273 13.04 -26.13 -16.87
CA GLY A 273 13.37 -26.07 -18.29
C GLY A 273 14.00 -24.76 -18.78
N GLY A 274 14.52 -23.92 -17.92
CA GLY A 274 15.09 -22.63 -18.29
C GLY A 274 16.41 -22.36 -17.57
N VAL A 275 17.47 -23.09 -17.91
CA VAL A 275 18.87 -22.70 -17.74
C VAL A 275 19.48 -22.60 -19.12
#